data_57b9dc27d71a56fdc66f38be9c897b67
#
_entry.id   57b9dc27d71a56fdc66f38be9c897b67
#
_cell.length_a   1.000
_cell.length_b   1.000
_cell.length_c   1.000
_cell.angle_alpha   90.00
_cell.angle_beta   90.00
_cell.angle_gamma   90.00
#
_symmetry.space_group_name_H-M   'P 1'
#
loop_
_entity.id
_entity.type
_entity.pdbx_description
1 polymer ?
#
loop_
_entity_poly.entity_id
_entity_poly.type
_entity_poly.pdbx_seq_one_letter_code
_entity_poly.pdbx_strand_id
1 'polypeptide(L)'
;MNDSELPSFYEAYKDCPLVLITSAEVVEYLKTKNCPLKIEHWPLSIPDYMKPDRKENYEKLYDLCFLGRPSPYFVDMLKQYEITHPDFIYILGSRSSKNREYIDNHGNFIAKDSGRESYIHMIRSSKITCYSTPGLDSNKSETSIFNQVTPRLFEMLAGGCYVL
;
A
#
# COMPACT_ATOMS: atom_id res chain seq x y z
N MET A 1 -0.97 -13.53 -12.07
CA MET A 1 -0.29 -14.51 -12.98
C MET A 1 -1.09 -15.79 -12.95
N ASN A 2 -1.54 -16.23 -14.10
CA ASN A 2 -2.26 -17.49 -14.29
C ASN A 2 -1.49 -18.37 -15.28
N ASP A 3 -1.93 -19.63 -15.49
CA ASP A 3 -1.22 -20.58 -16.34
C ASP A 3 -1.05 -20.07 -17.79
N SER A 4 -1.97 -19.28 -18.30
CA SER A 4 -1.91 -18.76 -19.68
C SER A 4 -0.87 -17.65 -19.86
N GLU A 5 -0.41 -17.02 -18.79
CA GLU A 5 0.60 -15.94 -18.80
C GLU A 5 2.02 -16.46 -18.65
N LEU A 6 2.20 -17.72 -18.19
CA LEU A 6 3.52 -18.30 -17.95
C LEU A 6 4.44 -18.29 -19.20
N PRO A 7 3.96 -18.67 -20.41
CA PRO A 7 4.84 -18.65 -21.59
C PRO A 7 5.38 -17.25 -21.89
N SER A 8 4.53 -16.23 -21.80
CA SER A 8 4.94 -14.84 -22.02
C SER A 8 5.90 -14.34 -20.96
N PHE A 9 5.69 -14.74 -19.70
CA PHE A 9 6.62 -14.45 -18.61
C PHE A 9 7.98 -15.10 -18.85
N TYR A 10 8.02 -16.38 -19.20
CA TYR A 10 9.28 -17.09 -19.45
C TYR A 10 10.05 -16.49 -20.63
N GLU A 11 9.36 -16.17 -21.71
CA GLU A 11 9.97 -15.53 -22.88
C GLU A 11 10.52 -14.13 -22.54
N ALA A 12 9.79 -13.35 -21.77
CA ALA A 12 10.22 -11.99 -21.39
C ALA A 12 11.50 -11.97 -20.54
N TYR A 13 11.74 -13.01 -19.75
CA TYR A 13 12.87 -13.07 -18.82
C TYR A 13 13.91 -14.14 -19.13
N LYS A 14 13.84 -14.81 -20.28
CA LYS A 14 14.71 -15.94 -20.66
C LYS A 14 16.20 -15.64 -20.62
N ASP A 15 16.57 -14.39 -20.93
CA ASP A 15 17.97 -13.94 -20.98
C ASP A 15 18.43 -13.32 -19.64
N CYS A 16 17.58 -13.29 -18.63
CA CYS A 16 17.93 -12.79 -17.32
C CYS A 16 18.71 -13.85 -16.53
N PRO A 17 19.89 -13.52 -16.00
CA PRO A 17 20.70 -14.46 -15.22
C PRO A 17 20.03 -14.85 -13.89
N LEU A 18 19.14 -14.00 -13.38
CA LEU A 18 18.37 -14.20 -12.16
C LEU A 18 17.14 -13.31 -12.19
N VAL A 19 15.99 -13.86 -11.81
CA VAL A 19 14.72 -13.11 -11.65
C VAL A 19 14.35 -13.09 -10.18
N LEU A 20 14.32 -11.90 -9.59
CA LEU A 20 13.93 -11.67 -8.21
C LEU A 20 12.42 -11.40 -8.13
N ILE A 21 11.74 -12.17 -7.30
CA ILE A 21 10.28 -12.11 -7.15
C ILE A 21 9.94 -11.75 -5.70
N THR A 22 9.11 -10.74 -5.53
CA THR A 22 8.77 -10.19 -4.21
C THR A 22 7.67 -10.96 -3.47
N SER A 23 6.95 -11.85 -4.15
CA SER A 23 5.94 -12.72 -3.55
C SER A 23 6.47 -14.15 -3.40
N ALA A 24 6.53 -14.64 -2.17
CA ALA A 24 6.92 -16.02 -1.89
C ALA A 24 5.94 -17.02 -2.52
N GLU A 25 4.64 -16.72 -2.49
CA GLU A 25 3.58 -17.55 -3.09
C GLU A 25 3.78 -17.70 -4.60
N VAL A 26 4.16 -16.61 -5.28
CA VAL A 26 4.45 -16.66 -6.73
C VAL A 26 5.68 -17.50 -7.01
N VAL A 27 6.73 -17.42 -6.18
CA VAL A 27 7.92 -18.26 -6.34
C VAL A 27 7.56 -19.74 -6.19
N GLU A 28 6.81 -20.10 -5.16
CA GLU A 28 6.38 -21.49 -4.95
C GLU A 28 5.48 -21.98 -6.08
N TYR A 29 4.53 -21.15 -6.53
CA TYR A 29 3.70 -21.46 -7.70
C TYR A 29 4.54 -21.73 -8.95
N LEU A 30 5.52 -20.88 -9.28
CA LEU A 30 6.40 -21.07 -10.42
C LEU A 30 7.25 -22.33 -10.31
N LYS A 31 7.71 -22.70 -9.11
CA LYS A 31 8.41 -23.96 -8.88
C LYS A 31 7.51 -25.17 -9.19
N THR A 32 6.24 -25.14 -8.78
CA THR A 32 5.28 -26.22 -9.10
C THR A 32 5.02 -26.36 -10.60
N LYS A 33 5.25 -25.30 -11.37
CA LYS A 33 5.11 -25.26 -12.83
C LYS A 33 6.41 -25.58 -13.59
N ASN A 34 7.44 -26.06 -12.89
CA ASN A 34 8.76 -26.35 -13.47
C ASN A 34 9.33 -25.14 -14.22
N CYS A 35 9.27 -23.95 -13.61
CA CYS A 35 9.79 -22.72 -14.19
C CYS A 35 11.23 -22.89 -14.70
N PRO A 36 11.52 -22.61 -15.98
CA PRO A 36 12.85 -22.79 -16.57
C PRO A 36 13.82 -21.67 -16.16
N LEU A 37 13.34 -20.59 -15.51
CA LEU A 37 14.15 -19.47 -15.13
C LEU A 37 14.78 -19.69 -13.75
N LYS A 38 15.96 -19.11 -13.53
CA LYS A 38 16.53 -19.01 -12.19
C LYS A 38 15.78 -17.94 -11.43
N ILE A 39 14.93 -18.35 -10.48
CA ILE A 39 14.09 -17.46 -9.69
C ILE A 39 14.46 -17.53 -8.21
N GLU A 40 14.42 -16.39 -7.54
CA GLU A 40 14.59 -16.32 -6.08
C GLU A 40 13.58 -15.38 -5.46
N HIS A 41 13.17 -15.69 -4.24
CA HIS A 41 12.35 -14.80 -3.44
C HIS A 41 13.21 -13.65 -2.88
N TRP A 42 12.77 -12.41 -3.14
CA TRP A 42 13.39 -11.22 -2.58
C TRP A 42 12.33 -10.43 -1.81
N PRO A 43 12.29 -10.51 -0.48
CA PRO A 43 11.27 -9.84 0.31
C PRO A 43 11.35 -8.34 0.15
N LEU A 44 10.18 -7.71 0.09
CA LEU A 44 10.09 -6.25 0.11
C LEU A 44 10.52 -5.70 1.48
N SER A 45 11.17 -4.57 1.46
CA SER A 45 11.63 -3.86 2.65
C SER A 45 11.38 -2.35 2.53
N ILE A 46 11.59 -1.65 3.61
CA ILE A 46 11.59 -0.18 3.65
C ILE A 46 13.00 0.33 3.92
N PRO A 47 13.35 1.53 3.43
CA PRO A 47 14.64 2.15 3.70
C PRO A 47 14.85 2.43 5.19
N ASP A 48 16.10 2.41 5.63
CA ASP A 48 16.45 2.63 7.04
C ASP A 48 16.01 3.98 7.59
N TYR A 49 15.99 5.03 6.75
CA TYR A 49 15.54 6.37 7.15
C TYR A 49 14.04 6.42 7.53
N MET A 50 13.28 5.40 7.18
CA MET A 50 11.87 5.28 7.56
C MET A 50 11.70 4.62 8.94
N LYS A 51 12.72 4.02 9.49
CA LYS A 51 12.65 3.45 10.85
C LYS A 51 12.27 4.55 11.83
N PRO A 52 11.31 4.27 12.72
CA PRO A 52 11.00 5.22 13.78
C PRO A 52 12.23 5.39 14.67
N ASP A 53 12.60 6.64 14.96
CA ASP A 53 13.47 6.86 16.11
C ASP A 53 12.63 6.54 17.36
N ARG A 54 13.10 5.59 18.17
CA ARG A 54 12.40 5.19 19.41
C ARG A 54 12.22 6.34 20.39
N LYS A 55 12.92 7.45 20.18
CA LYS A 55 12.84 8.66 20.98
C LYS A 55 11.85 9.68 20.42
N GLU A 56 11.46 9.55 19.16
CA GLU A 56 10.50 10.47 18.53
C GLU A 56 9.07 9.99 18.82
N ASN A 57 8.34 10.82 19.53
CA ASN A 57 6.91 10.65 19.70
C ASN A 57 6.21 11.56 18.68
N TYR A 58 5.71 10.97 17.60
CA TYR A 58 5.01 11.73 16.56
C TYR A 58 3.64 12.19 17.07
N GLU A 59 3.39 13.49 16.98
CA GLU A 59 2.08 14.05 17.28
C GLU A 59 1.03 13.49 16.31
N LYS A 60 -0.04 12.91 16.87
CA LYS A 60 -1.13 12.29 16.11
C LYS A 60 -2.26 13.29 15.89
N LEU A 61 -2.21 14.00 14.76
CA LEU A 61 -3.14 15.07 14.39
C LEU A 61 -4.43 14.55 13.73
N TYR A 62 -4.35 13.38 13.09
CA TYR A 62 -5.45 12.79 12.32
C TYR A 62 -5.84 11.43 12.90
N ASP A 63 -7.13 11.14 12.89
CA ASP A 63 -7.61 9.86 13.39
C ASP A 63 -7.32 8.74 12.42
N LEU A 64 -7.47 9.00 11.11
CA LEU A 64 -7.22 8.00 10.08
C LEU A 64 -6.58 8.62 8.84
N CYS A 65 -5.62 7.89 8.24
CA CYS A 65 -5.21 8.16 6.87
C CYS A 65 -5.30 6.92 6.00
N PHE A 66 -5.84 7.08 4.81
CA PHE A 66 -5.83 6.06 3.78
C PHE A 66 -5.15 6.58 2.51
N LEU A 67 -3.84 6.39 2.47
CA LEU A 67 -3.01 6.84 1.36
C LEU A 67 -2.90 5.74 0.31
N GLY A 68 -3.70 5.83 -0.73
CA GLY A 68 -3.69 4.83 -1.79
C GLY A 68 -4.94 4.83 -2.64
N ARG A 69 -5.49 3.66 -2.87
CA ARG A 69 -6.75 3.45 -3.57
C ARG A 69 -7.76 2.89 -2.57
N PRO A 70 -8.49 3.73 -1.87
CA PRO A 70 -9.54 3.23 -1.01
C PRO A 70 -10.64 2.58 -1.87
N SER A 71 -11.20 1.49 -1.38
CA SER A 71 -12.38 0.93 -2.02
C SER A 71 -13.56 1.91 -1.87
N PRO A 72 -14.45 2.01 -2.85
CA PRO A 72 -15.65 2.83 -2.72
C PRO A 72 -16.46 2.52 -1.46
N TYR A 73 -16.60 1.25 -1.15
CA TYR A 73 -17.30 0.79 0.05
C TYR A 73 -16.69 1.37 1.34
N PHE A 74 -15.37 1.37 1.45
CA PHE A 74 -14.67 1.94 2.60
C PHE A 74 -14.88 3.46 2.71
N VAL A 75 -14.84 4.16 1.58
CA VAL A 75 -15.10 5.61 1.54
C VAL A 75 -16.54 5.92 2.00
N ASP A 76 -17.50 5.11 1.55
CA ASP A 76 -18.90 5.30 1.95
C ASP A 76 -19.12 5.01 3.44
N MET A 77 -18.46 4.01 3.99
CA MET A 77 -18.48 3.74 5.44
C MET A 77 -17.91 4.91 6.24
N LEU A 78 -16.78 5.49 5.81
CA LEU A 78 -16.18 6.64 6.48
C LEU A 78 -17.13 7.85 6.47
N LYS A 79 -17.77 8.13 5.35
CA LYS A 79 -18.77 9.21 5.24
C LYS A 79 -19.97 9.01 6.17
N GLN A 80 -20.43 7.76 6.31
CA GLN A 80 -21.50 7.46 7.25
C GLN A 80 -21.06 7.61 8.71
N TYR A 81 -19.83 7.18 9.02
CA TYR A 81 -19.24 7.32 10.35
C TYR A 81 -19.08 8.79 10.75
N GLU A 82 -18.64 9.64 9.84
CA GLU A 82 -18.48 11.08 10.03
C GLU A 82 -19.78 11.77 10.48
N ILE A 83 -20.94 11.34 9.98
CA ILE A 83 -22.26 11.94 10.35
C ILE A 83 -22.49 11.85 11.86
N THR A 84 -22.08 10.75 12.49
CA THR A 84 -22.25 10.53 13.93
C THR A 84 -21.02 10.89 14.75
N HIS A 85 -19.89 11.14 14.09
CA HIS A 85 -18.61 11.47 14.71
C HIS A 85 -17.97 12.66 13.98
N PRO A 86 -18.54 13.87 14.11
CA PRO A 86 -18.09 15.04 13.35
C PRO A 86 -16.65 15.48 13.69
N ASP A 87 -16.15 15.10 14.86
CA ASP A 87 -14.77 15.40 15.29
C ASP A 87 -13.75 14.40 14.76
N PHE A 88 -14.18 13.35 14.04
CA PHE A 88 -13.30 12.36 13.45
C PHE A 88 -12.63 12.91 12.19
N ILE A 89 -11.32 13.11 12.24
CA ILE A 89 -10.54 13.70 11.16
C ILE A 89 -9.82 12.63 10.37
N TYR A 90 -10.11 12.54 9.07
CA TYR A 90 -9.45 11.58 8.21
C TYR A 90 -8.94 12.18 6.90
N ILE A 91 -7.89 11.55 6.36
CA ILE A 91 -7.25 11.91 5.09
C ILE A 91 -7.45 10.77 4.10
N LEU A 92 -8.03 11.09 2.95
CA LEU A 92 -8.07 10.19 1.81
C LEU A 92 -7.11 10.70 0.74
N GLY A 93 -6.16 9.86 0.33
CA GLY A 93 -5.26 10.19 -0.76
C GLY A 93 -6.03 10.31 -2.07
N SER A 94 -6.19 11.52 -2.59
CA SER A 94 -6.85 11.76 -3.88
C SER A 94 -5.87 11.59 -5.03
N ARG A 95 -6.23 10.75 -6.01
CA ARG A 95 -5.52 10.64 -7.29
C ARG A 95 -6.05 11.59 -8.36
N SER A 96 -7.14 12.27 -8.09
CA SER A 96 -7.92 12.96 -9.14
C SER A 96 -7.59 14.43 -9.34
N SER A 97 -6.85 15.07 -8.45
CA SER A 97 -6.47 16.46 -8.65
C SER A 97 -5.17 16.55 -9.45
N LYS A 98 -5.16 17.37 -10.50
CA LYS A 98 -3.94 17.77 -11.21
C LYS A 98 -2.88 18.37 -10.27
N ASN A 99 -3.28 18.76 -9.09
CA ASN A 99 -2.46 19.41 -8.07
C ASN A 99 -2.18 18.51 -6.86
N ARG A 100 -2.32 17.22 -6.93
CA ARG A 100 -1.93 16.27 -5.87
C ARG A 100 -1.85 16.91 -4.48
N GLU A 101 -2.99 17.37 -3.97
CA GLU A 101 -3.09 17.98 -2.66
C GLU A 101 -3.74 16.98 -1.70
N TYR A 102 -3.25 16.94 -0.47
CA TYR A 102 -3.88 16.21 0.60
C TYR A 102 -4.79 17.14 1.37
N ILE A 103 -6.04 16.75 1.48
CA ILE A 103 -7.11 17.52 2.11
C ILE A 103 -7.80 16.58 3.09
N ASP A 104 -8.13 17.05 4.29
CA ASP A 104 -8.93 16.28 5.24
C ASP A 104 -10.42 16.27 4.85
N ASN A 105 -11.23 15.49 5.58
CA ASN A 105 -12.66 15.41 5.34
C ASN A 105 -13.41 16.72 5.60
N HIS A 106 -12.82 17.68 6.33
CA HIS A 106 -13.39 19.00 6.59
C HIS A 106 -12.98 20.04 5.53
N GLY A 107 -12.20 19.63 4.53
CA GLY A 107 -11.73 20.50 3.46
C GLY A 107 -10.49 21.32 3.79
N ASN A 108 -9.82 21.05 4.90
CA ASN A 108 -8.60 21.75 5.25
C ASN A 108 -7.43 21.22 4.42
N PHE A 109 -6.63 22.14 3.89
CA PHE A 109 -5.39 21.79 3.21
C PHE A 109 -4.36 21.28 4.21
N ILE A 110 -3.78 20.11 3.94
CA ILE A 110 -2.79 19.49 4.82
C ILE A 110 -1.39 19.62 4.22
N ALA A 111 -1.22 19.15 2.99
CA ALA A 111 0.06 19.20 2.31
C ALA A 111 -0.13 19.09 0.79
N LYS A 112 0.86 19.60 0.06
CA LYS A 112 1.03 19.28 -1.34
C LYS A 112 1.76 17.95 -1.45
N ASP A 113 1.30 17.05 -2.33
CA ASP A 113 2.04 15.81 -2.64
C ASP A 113 3.33 16.16 -3.36
N SER A 114 4.33 16.57 -2.58
CA SER A 114 5.67 16.90 -3.04
C SER A 114 6.60 15.68 -3.05
N GLY A 115 6.04 14.49 -2.82
CA GLY A 115 6.78 13.24 -2.85
C GLY A 115 6.76 12.47 -1.54
N ARG A 116 7.85 11.74 -1.29
CA ARG A 116 7.93 10.75 -0.21
C ARG A 116 7.84 11.35 1.19
N GLU A 117 8.37 12.55 1.39
CA GLU A 117 8.38 13.21 2.71
C GLU A 117 6.98 13.56 3.19
N SER A 118 6.15 14.15 2.33
CA SER A 118 4.76 14.45 2.66
C SER A 118 3.97 13.19 3.00
N TYR A 119 4.20 12.11 2.26
CA TYR A 119 3.57 10.82 2.50
C TYR A 119 3.94 10.25 3.89
N ILE A 120 5.24 10.26 4.24
CA ILE A 120 5.73 9.78 5.53
C ILE A 120 5.18 10.66 6.66
N HIS A 121 5.15 11.97 6.47
CA HIS A 121 4.60 12.91 7.45
C HIS A 121 3.12 12.60 7.77
N MET A 122 2.30 12.39 6.75
CA MET A 122 0.88 12.05 6.97
C MET A 122 0.70 10.73 7.72
N ILE A 123 1.47 9.70 7.38
CA ILE A 123 1.44 8.43 8.12
C ILE A 123 1.81 8.68 9.59
N ARG A 124 2.93 9.36 9.85
CA ARG A 124 3.41 9.63 11.21
C ARG A 124 2.43 10.45 12.02
N SER A 125 1.71 11.37 11.39
CA SER A 125 0.70 12.23 12.03
C SER A 125 -0.68 11.58 12.18
N SER A 126 -0.86 10.34 11.76
CA SER A 126 -2.15 9.64 11.84
C SER A 126 -2.13 8.54 12.89
N LYS A 127 -3.26 8.34 13.58
CA LYS A 127 -3.44 7.27 14.58
C LYS A 127 -3.63 5.92 13.91
N ILE A 128 -4.51 5.87 12.91
CA ILE A 128 -4.95 4.66 12.22
C ILE A 128 -4.64 4.79 10.74
N THR A 129 -4.32 3.68 10.12
CA THR A 129 -4.25 3.55 8.65
C THR A 129 -4.87 2.25 8.20
N CYS A 130 -5.39 2.23 6.99
CA CYS A 130 -5.96 1.02 6.41
C CYS A 130 -5.03 0.44 5.36
N TYR A 131 -4.82 -0.85 5.44
CA TYR A 131 -4.05 -1.61 4.48
C TYR A 131 -4.95 -2.60 3.76
N SER A 132 -4.96 -2.54 2.44
CA SER A 132 -5.61 -3.56 1.63
C SER A 132 -4.67 -4.07 0.55
N THR A 133 -4.79 -5.35 0.26
CA THR A 133 -4.10 -5.96 -0.88
C THR A 133 -4.97 -5.83 -2.14
N PRO A 134 -4.38 -5.71 -3.32
CA PRO A 134 -5.15 -5.64 -4.57
C PRO A 134 -6.11 -6.83 -4.78
N GLY A 135 -5.81 -7.98 -4.16
CA GLY A 135 -6.64 -9.17 -4.25
C GLY A 135 -7.98 -9.07 -3.52
N LEU A 136 -8.06 -8.25 -2.46
CA LEU A 136 -9.29 -8.06 -1.67
C LEU A 136 -10.24 -7.04 -2.29
N ASP A 137 -9.69 -6.01 -2.94
CA ASP A 137 -10.45 -4.82 -3.37
C ASP A 137 -10.70 -4.75 -4.87
N SER A 138 -10.08 -5.61 -5.66
CA SER A 138 -10.24 -5.57 -7.10
C SER A 138 -11.16 -6.68 -7.60
N ASN A 139 -12.18 -6.31 -8.35
CA ASN A 139 -12.96 -7.24 -9.17
C ASN A 139 -12.13 -7.84 -10.35
N LYS A 140 -10.82 -7.61 -10.37
CA LYS A 140 -9.92 -8.16 -11.37
C LYS A 140 -9.48 -9.54 -10.93
N SER A 141 -10.02 -10.56 -11.56
CA SER A 141 -9.67 -11.98 -11.35
C SER A 141 -8.17 -12.27 -11.45
N GLU A 142 -7.42 -11.44 -12.16
CA GLU A 142 -5.98 -11.59 -12.41
C GLU A 142 -5.11 -11.34 -11.17
N THR A 143 -5.58 -10.54 -10.20
CA THR A 143 -4.83 -10.20 -8.99
C THR A 143 -5.34 -10.90 -7.74
N SER A 144 -6.44 -11.67 -7.84
CA SER A 144 -7.08 -12.32 -6.71
C SER A 144 -6.38 -13.58 -6.21
N ILE A 145 -5.43 -14.12 -6.97
CA ILE A 145 -4.81 -15.42 -6.69
C ILE A 145 -3.65 -15.29 -5.69
N PHE A 146 -2.96 -14.15 -5.67
CA PHE A 146 -1.79 -13.95 -4.81
C PHE A 146 -1.95 -12.73 -3.92
N ASN A 147 -1.80 -12.94 -2.62
CA ASN A 147 -1.74 -11.87 -1.64
C ASN A 147 -0.30 -11.41 -1.47
N GLN A 148 -0.03 -10.17 -1.85
CA GLN A 148 1.29 -9.60 -1.70
C GLN A 148 1.30 -8.55 -0.59
N VAL A 149 2.13 -8.76 0.41
CA VAL A 149 2.48 -7.70 1.35
C VAL A 149 3.31 -6.66 0.61
N THR A 150 2.82 -5.43 0.55
CA THR A 150 3.53 -4.33 -0.11
C THR A 150 4.38 -3.54 0.89
N PRO A 151 5.41 -2.77 0.44
CA PRO A 151 6.19 -1.91 1.33
C PRO A 151 5.34 -0.97 2.17
N ARG A 152 4.15 -0.63 1.70
CA ARG A 152 3.21 0.25 2.40
C ARG A 152 2.84 -0.26 3.79
N LEU A 153 2.65 -1.57 3.98
CA LEU A 153 2.40 -2.13 5.31
C LEU A 153 3.53 -1.78 6.28
N PHE A 154 4.77 -1.99 5.86
CA PHE A 154 5.95 -1.69 6.67
C PHE A 154 6.10 -0.20 6.96
N GLU A 155 5.78 0.65 5.98
CA GLU A 155 5.78 2.11 6.12
C GLU A 155 4.78 2.59 7.17
N MET A 156 3.58 2.01 7.15
CA MET A 156 2.51 2.32 8.10
C MET A 156 2.89 1.89 9.52
N LEU A 157 3.43 0.69 9.68
CA LEU A 157 3.93 0.19 10.95
C LEU A 157 5.10 1.05 11.48
N ALA A 158 6.04 1.41 10.59
CA ALA A 158 7.16 2.30 10.92
C ALA A 158 6.70 3.72 11.28
N GLY A 159 5.57 4.17 10.77
CA GLY A 159 4.94 5.44 11.14
C GLY A 159 4.25 5.43 12.50
N GLY A 160 4.23 4.30 13.20
CA GLY A 160 3.57 4.17 14.50
C GLY A 160 2.05 4.27 14.41
N CYS A 161 1.46 3.76 13.32
CA CYS A 161 0.01 3.68 13.16
C CYS A 161 -0.54 2.32 13.61
N TYR A 162 -1.78 2.33 14.08
CA TYR A 162 -2.58 1.10 14.09
C TYR A 162 -2.98 0.79 12.65
N VAL A 163 -2.70 -0.43 12.19
CA VAL A 163 -3.04 -0.86 10.83
C VAL A 163 -4.26 -1.77 10.88
N LEU A 164 -5.29 -1.38 10.13
CA LEU A 164 -6.53 -2.14 9.94
C LEU A 164 -6.54 -2.83 8.58
#